data_e261019f692b7deeec3a137d687b2549
#
_entry.id   e261019f692b7deeec3a137d687b2549
#
_cell.length_a   1.000
_cell.length_b   1.000
_cell.length_c   1.000
_cell.angle_alpha   90.00
_cell.angle_beta   90.00
_cell.angle_gamma   90.00
#
_symmetry.space_group_name_H-M   'P 1'
#
loop_
_entity.id
_entity.type
_entity.pdbx_description
1 polymer ?
#
loop_
_entity_poly.entity_id
_entity_poly.type
_entity_poly.pdbx_seq_one_letter_code
_entity_poly.pdbx_strand_id
1 'polypeptide(L)'
;MVLRLVDEADVFLEAFRPGVTERLGLGPEQVLGRKPDIVYGRLTGWGQTGRLAPTAGHSMNYEAITGVIDAIGPKGGAPVPLLQILGDFAGGGLTLAYGVMCALWEAKRSGEGQVVDVAMTDGVASIASTFFGMAASGFHRPERGTNLFDGGAPFYAIYECADGKYLSVAPIEGHFYARFLEHLGLADADLPAQYDRERWPELRERIASVLATRTRDEWAAVFETTDCCVAPVLTFDEARVYGHHLDRGTFVDDTELAVIPRLSRTPGELTGRSPSWAGADTDEVLLAAGWSTDEIASLRADGVIDG
;
A
#
# COMPACT_ATOMS: atom_id res chain seq x y z
N MET A 1 10.59 27.41 -17.67
CA MET A 1 11.19 26.94 -16.41
C MET A 1 11.23 25.41 -16.35
N VAL A 2 10.12 24.69 -16.27
CA VAL A 2 10.08 23.22 -16.08
C VAL A 2 10.94 22.44 -17.10
N LEU A 3 10.89 22.75 -18.39
CA LEU A 3 11.71 22.09 -19.40
C LEU A 3 13.23 22.25 -19.19
N ARG A 4 13.68 23.32 -18.51
CA ARG A 4 15.09 23.44 -18.12
C ARG A 4 15.45 22.54 -16.94
N LEU A 5 14.52 22.29 -16.00
CA LEU A 5 14.71 21.28 -14.96
C LEU A 5 14.77 19.84 -15.53
N VAL A 6 14.03 19.60 -16.61
CA VAL A 6 14.07 18.29 -17.32
C VAL A 6 15.48 17.95 -17.83
N ASP A 7 16.27 18.95 -18.22
CA ASP A 7 17.63 18.71 -18.76
C ASP A 7 18.55 17.98 -17.76
N GLU A 8 18.34 18.23 -16.45
CA GLU A 8 19.13 17.66 -15.37
C GLU A 8 18.44 16.47 -14.65
N ALA A 9 17.21 16.14 -15.06
CA ALA A 9 16.42 15.09 -14.39
C ALA A 9 16.54 13.73 -15.10
N ASP A 10 16.62 12.65 -14.35
CA ASP A 10 16.51 11.27 -14.88
C ASP A 10 15.05 10.83 -15.02
N VAL A 11 14.14 11.44 -14.25
CA VAL A 11 12.72 11.07 -14.20
C VAL A 11 11.86 12.32 -14.17
N PHE A 12 10.82 12.34 -14.97
CA PHE A 12 9.72 13.31 -14.90
C PHE A 12 8.45 12.59 -14.47
N LEU A 13 7.81 13.04 -13.39
CA LEU A 13 6.59 12.46 -12.85
C LEU A 13 5.42 13.44 -12.94
N GLU A 14 4.25 12.94 -13.31
CA GLU A 14 3.01 13.70 -13.28
C GLU A 14 1.83 12.84 -12.81
N ALA A 15 0.84 13.49 -12.19
CA ALA A 15 -0.38 12.85 -11.72
C ALA A 15 -1.65 13.64 -12.11
N PHE A 16 -1.59 14.39 -13.19
CA PHE A 16 -2.72 15.13 -13.71
C PHE A 16 -3.65 14.24 -14.54
N ARG A 17 -4.86 14.71 -14.79
CA ARG A 17 -5.76 14.05 -15.73
C ARG A 17 -5.16 14.03 -17.14
N PRO A 18 -5.48 13.00 -17.96
CA PRO A 18 -4.98 12.91 -19.32
C PRO A 18 -5.14 14.19 -20.13
N GLY A 19 -4.10 14.58 -20.86
CA GLY A 19 -4.07 15.77 -21.71
C GLY A 19 -3.75 17.08 -20.97
N VAL A 20 -3.56 17.09 -19.66
CA VAL A 20 -3.20 18.32 -18.93
C VAL A 20 -1.76 18.72 -19.22
N THR A 21 -0.81 17.81 -19.05
CA THR A 21 0.61 18.07 -19.33
C THR A 21 0.86 18.38 -20.80
N GLU A 22 0.14 17.75 -21.70
CA GLU A 22 0.19 18.06 -23.13
C GLU A 22 -0.21 19.52 -23.41
N ARG A 23 -1.31 20.01 -22.81
CA ARG A 23 -1.74 21.41 -22.94
C ARG A 23 -0.74 22.42 -22.34
N LEU A 24 0.03 21.98 -21.34
CA LEU A 24 1.07 22.80 -20.71
C LEU A 24 2.40 22.77 -21.48
N GLY A 25 2.50 22.01 -22.59
CA GLY A 25 3.74 21.82 -23.32
C GLY A 25 4.76 20.95 -22.58
N LEU A 26 4.28 20.10 -21.67
CA LEU A 26 5.06 19.20 -20.82
C LEU A 26 4.64 17.74 -21.02
N GLY A 27 3.96 17.42 -22.12
CA GLY A 27 3.57 16.06 -22.46
C GLY A 27 4.78 15.19 -22.82
N PRO A 28 4.58 13.86 -22.96
CA PRO A 28 5.65 12.92 -23.26
C PRO A 28 6.43 13.27 -24.52
N GLU A 29 5.76 13.73 -25.58
CA GLU A 29 6.42 14.11 -26.85
C GLU A 29 7.42 15.26 -26.65
N GLN A 30 7.05 16.31 -25.89
CA GLN A 30 7.90 17.47 -25.64
C GLN A 30 9.06 17.10 -24.71
N VAL A 31 8.79 16.35 -23.64
CA VAL A 31 9.79 16.01 -22.64
C VAL A 31 10.80 15.00 -23.19
N LEU A 32 10.37 13.90 -23.81
CA LEU A 32 11.24 12.92 -24.46
C LEU A 32 11.96 13.48 -25.69
N GLY A 33 11.32 14.38 -26.45
CA GLY A 33 11.96 15.08 -27.55
C GLY A 33 13.11 15.98 -27.11
N ARG A 34 13.03 16.52 -25.86
CA ARG A 34 14.09 17.35 -25.28
C ARG A 34 15.19 16.52 -24.62
N LYS A 35 14.81 15.47 -23.90
CA LYS A 35 15.73 14.55 -23.22
C LYS A 35 15.32 13.10 -23.51
N PRO A 36 15.90 12.49 -24.56
CA PRO A 36 15.47 11.18 -25.06
C PRO A 36 15.67 10.02 -24.09
N ASP A 37 16.54 10.15 -23.10
CA ASP A 37 16.86 9.13 -22.08
C ASP A 37 16.06 9.28 -20.79
N ILE A 38 15.17 10.30 -20.68
CA ILE A 38 14.37 10.51 -19.48
C ILE A 38 13.24 9.48 -19.36
N VAL A 39 12.94 9.06 -18.12
CA VAL A 39 11.76 8.26 -17.81
C VAL A 39 10.58 9.18 -17.49
N TYR A 40 9.49 9.03 -18.24
CA TYR A 40 8.28 9.84 -18.05
C TYR A 40 7.21 9.01 -17.32
N GLY A 41 7.05 9.22 -16.01
CA GLY A 41 6.05 8.52 -15.20
C GLY A 41 4.72 9.26 -15.14
N ARG A 42 3.63 8.54 -15.43
CA ARG A 42 2.24 9.04 -15.36
C ARG A 42 1.43 8.20 -14.39
N LEU A 43 0.87 8.82 -13.37
CA LEU A 43 0.00 8.14 -12.38
C LEU A 43 -1.41 8.72 -12.45
N THR A 44 -2.37 7.88 -12.77
CA THR A 44 -3.78 8.27 -12.75
C THR A 44 -4.66 7.18 -12.14
N GLY A 45 -5.86 7.53 -11.72
CA GLY A 45 -6.80 6.55 -11.18
C GLY A 45 -7.30 5.55 -12.22
N TRP A 46 -7.67 6.07 -13.42
CA TRP A 46 -8.31 5.30 -14.47
C TRP A 46 -7.41 4.90 -15.65
N GLY A 47 -6.15 5.38 -15.69
CA GLY A 47 -5.26 5.25 -16.84
C GLY A 47 -5.39 6.41 -17.82
N GLN A 48 -4.48 6.44 -18.81
CA GLN A 48 -4.46 7.46 -19.88
C GLN A 48 -5.55 7.22 -20.93
N THR A 49 -6.11 6.03 -20.98
CA THR A 49 -7.11 5.61 -21.98
C THR A 49 -8.33 4.98 -21.30
N GLY A 50 -9.35 4.69 -22.09
CA GLY A 50 -10.60 4.11 -21.59
C GLY A 50 -11.67 5.15 -21.28
N ARG A 51 -12.92 4.69 -21.13
CA ARG A 51 -14.08 5.58 -21.00
C ARG A 51 -14.09 6.43 -19.73
N LEU A 52 -13.40 6.01 -18.67
CA LEU A 52 -13.33 6.72 -17.39
C LEU A 52 -12.12 7.65 -17.30
N ALA A 53 -11.14 7.55 -18.20
CA ALA A 53 -9.92 8.35 -18.18
C ALA A 53 -10.15 9.87 -17.99
N PRO A 54 -11.14 10.52 -18.60
CA PRO A 54 -11.40 11.95 -18.42
C PRO A 54 -12.19 12.28 -17.15
N THR A 55 -12.65 11.28 -16.39
CA THR A 55 -13.55 11.49 -15.24
C THR A 55 -12.79 11.63 -13.92
N ALA A 56 -13.44 12.25 -12.92
CA ALA A 56 -12.92 12.29 -11.57
C ALA A 56 -13.14 10.97 -10.84
N GLY A 57 -12.28 10.70 -9.84
CA GLY A 57 -12.39 9.59 -8.93
C GLY A 57 -11.35 9.71 -7.82
N HIS A 58 -11.50 8.89 -6.79
CA HIS A 58 -10.56 8.72 -5.68
C HIS A 58 -10.30 7.24 -5.43
N SER A 59 -9.32 6.91 -4.59
CA SER A 59 -8.84 5.56 -4.31
C SER A 59 -9.98 4.53 -4.23
N MET A 60 -10.97 4.75 -3.39
CA MET A 60 -12.12 3.85 -3.21
C MET A 60 -12.89 3.58 -4.52
N ASN A 61 -12.98 4.56 -5.43
CA ASN A 61 -13.65 4.37 -6.72
C ASN A 61 -12.83 3.48 -7.66
N TYR A 62 -11.50 3.66 -7.65
CA TYR A 62 -10.56 2.86 -8.45
C TYR A 62 -10.53 1.41 -7.98
N GLU A 63 -10.58 1.19 -6.67
CA GLU A 63 -10.66 -0.13 -6.04
C GLU A 63 -12.00 -0.82 -6.30
N ALA A 64 -13.11 -0.07 -6.25
CA ALA A 64 -14.46 -0.61 -6.36
C ALA A 64 -14.71 -1.35 -7.67
N ILE A 65 -14.23 -0.82 -8.79
CA ILE A 65 -14.46 -1.44 -10.11
C ILE A 65 -13.56 -2.66 -10.39
N THR A 66 -12.58 -2.92 -9.51
CA THR A 66 -11.74 -4.12 -9.62
C THR A 66 -12.38 -5.36 -8.98
N GLY A 67 -13.48 -5.21 -8.25
CA GLY A 67 -14.10 -6.29 -7.48
C GLY A 67 -13.49 -6.54 -6.10
N VAL A 68 -12.34 -5.93 -5.78
CA VAL A 68 -11.63 -6.17 -4.50
C VAL A 68 -12.43 -5.69 -3.31
N ILE A 69 -13.05 -4.51 -3.40
CA ILE A 69 -13.91 -4.00 -2.30
C ILE A 69 -15.08 -4.93 -2.04
N ASP A 70 -15.71 -5.47 -3.10
CA ASP A 70 -16.83 -6.40 -2.91
C ASP A 70 -16.43 -7.68 -2.15
N ALA A 71 -15.17 -8.12 -2.32
CA ALA A 71 -14.66 -9.32 -1.64
C ALA A 71 -14.36 -9.11 -0.14
N ILE A 72 -14.34 -7.87 0.36
CA ILE A 72 -13.90 -7.54 1.74
C ILE A 72 -15.06 -7.00 2.56
N GLY A 73 -15.29 -7.60 3.71
CA GLY A 73 -16.34 -7.19 4.65
C GLY A 73 -16.97 -8.37 5.37
N PRO A 74 -17.85 -8.10 6.34
CA PRO A 74 -18.52 -9.14 7.11
C PRO A 74 -19.52 -9.92 6.25
N LYS A 75 -19.73 -11.18 6.59
CA LYS A 75 -20.78 -12.02 5.99
C LYS A 75 -22.14 -11.36 6.13
N GLY A 76 -22.86 -11.21 5.03
CA GLY A 76 -24.19 -10.58 5.00
C GLY A 76 -24.20 -9.07 5.24
N GLY A 77 -23.03 -8.45 5.45
CA GLY A 77 -22.87 -7.01 5.62
C GLY A 77 -22.44 -6.28 4.35
N ALA A 78 -22.31 -4.95 4.44
CA ALA A 78 -21.77 -4.14 3.36
C ALA A 78 -20.26 -4.37 3.17
N PRO A 79 -19.72 -4.15 1.94
CA PRO A 79 -18.30 -4.02 1.73
C PRO A 79 -17.70 -2.90 2.59
N VAL A 80 -16.44 -3.02 2.97
CA VAL A 80 -15.74 -2.01 3.76
C VAL A 80 -14.63 -1.34 2.95
N PRO A 81 -14.45 -0.01 3.09
CA PRO A 81 -13.35 0.69 2.43
C PRO A 81 -12.00 0.31 3.06
N LEU A 82 -10.95 0.31 2.23
CA LEU A 82 -9.59 -0.12 2.59
C LEU A 82 -8.66 1.06 2.92
N LEU A 83 -9.19 2.19 3.37
CA LEU A 83 -8.47 3.45 3.40
C LEU A 83 -8.01 3.83 1.98
N GLN A 84 -6.82 4.43 1.83
CA GLN A 84 -6.20 4.71 0.52
C GLN A 84 -5.01 3.78 0.25
N ILE A 85 -4.84 2.75 1.10
CA ILE A 85 -3.62 1.94 1.11
C ILE A 85 -3.49 1.12 -0.18
N LEU A 86 -4.59 0.55 -0.65
CA LEU A 86 -4.55 -0.34 -1.81
C LEU A 86 -4.54 0.43 -3.13
N GLY A 87 -5.39 1.44 -3.30
CA GLY A 87 -5.48 2.21 -4.53
C GLY A 87 -4.31 3.17 -4.73
N ASP A 88 -4.25 4.24 -3.93
CA ASP A 88 -3.29 5.32 -4.12
C ASP A 88 -1.85 4.87 -3.85
N PHE A 89 -1.62 4.11 -2.77
CA PHE A 89 -0.25 3.76 -2.38
C PHE A 89 0.25 2.48 -3.05
N ALA A 90 -0.43 1.33 -2.89
CA ALA A 90 0.09 0.06 -3.42
C ALA A 90 -0.13 -0.05 -4.94
N GLY A 91 -1.37 0.08 -5.42
CA GLY A 91 -1.71 -0.01 -6.83
C GLY A 91 -1.20 1.16 -7.65
N GLY A 92 -1.08 2.35 -7.06
CA GLY A 92 -0.58 3.56 -7.67
C GLY A 92 0.91 3.79 -7.42
N GLY A 93 1.23 4.42 -6.29
CA GLY A 93 2.58 4.94 -6.01
C GLY A 93 3.68 3.90 -6.04
N LEU A 94 3.50 2.75 -5.38
CA LEU A 94 4.49 1.68 -5.37
C LEU A 94 4.64 1.03 -6.76
N THR A 95 3.54 0.85 -7.49
CA THR A 95 3.57 0.31 -8.86
C THR A 95 4.29 1.28 -9.80
N LEU A 96 4.07 2.60 -9.66
CA LEU A 96 4.81 3.61 -10.41
C LEU A 96 6.30 3.59 -10.07
N ALA A 97 6.66 3.56 -8.80
CA ALA A 97 8.06 3.50 -8.37
C ALA A 97 8.78 2.27 -8.95
N TYR A 98 8.14 1.10 -8.93
CA TYR A 98 8.66 -0.10 -9.54
C TYR A 98 8.81 0.05 -11.07
N GLY A 99 7.80 0.55 -11.76
CA GLY A 99 7.84 0.79 -13.20
C GLY A 99 8.93 1.78 -13.62
N VAL A 100 9.09 2.87 -12.86
CA VAL A 100 10.15 3.86 -13.05
C VAL A 100 11.54 3.23 -12.87
N MET A 101 11.75 2.40 -11.85
CA MET A 101 13.04 1.73 -11.65
C MET A 101 13.36 0.76 -12.80
N CYS A 102 12.37 0.02 -13.32
CA CYS A 102 12.54 -0.82 -14.50
C CYS A 102 12.90 0.00 -15.74
N ALA A 103 12.23 1.13 -15.95
CA ALA A 103 12.48 2.02 -17.09
C ALA A 103 13.84 2.72 -16.99
N LEU A 104 14.28 3.14 -15.80
CA LEU A 104 15.62 3.67 -15.56
C LEU A 104 16.72 2.64 -15.84
N TRP A 105 16.49 1.39 -15.45
CA TRP A 105 17.41 0.31 -15.75
C TRP A 105 17.55 0.10 -17.27
N GLU A 106 16.46 0.15 -18.01
CA GLU A 106 16.47 0.04 -19.46
C GLU A 106 17.12 1.26 -20.11
N ALA A 107 16.77 2.47 -19.68
CA ALA A 107 17.36 3.71 -20.19
C ALA A 107 18.90 3.75 -20.03
N LYS A 108 19.41 3.25 -18.91
CA LYS A 108 20.88 3.12 -18.70
C LYS A 108 21.55 2.12 -19.64
N ARG A 109 20.82 1.15 -20.16
CA ARG A 109 21.32 0.15 -21.11
C ARG A 109 21.25 0.60 -22.55
N SER A 110 20.11 1.17 -22.94
CA SER A 110 19.79 1.54 -24.32
C SER A 110 20.14 2.98 -24.67
N GLY A 111 20.19 3.87 -23.68
CA GLY A 111 20.22 5.32 -23.87
C GLY A 111 18.87 5.92 -24.23
N GLU A 112 17.78 5.13 -24.16
CA GLU A 112 16.43 5.54 -24.53
C GLU A 112 15.49 5.44 -23.32
N GLY A 113 14.87 6.57 -22.96
CA GLY A 113 13.80 6.65 -21.97
C GLY A 113 12.47 6.19 -22.53
N GLN A 114 11.46 6.17 -21.67
CA GLN A 114 10.11 5.75 -22.06
C GLN A 114 9.04 6.31 -21.14
N VAL A 115 7.79 6.22 -21.59
CA VAL A 115 6.63 6.51 -20.76
C VAL A 115 6.29 5.29 -19.91
N VAL A 116 6.07 5.54 -18.62
CA VAL A 116 5.51 4.58 -17.65
C VAL A 116 4.11 5.06 -17.30
N ASP A 117 3.09 4.43 -17.87
CA ASP A 117 1.67 4.72 -17.58
C ASP A 117 1.16 3.76 -16.52
N VAL A 118 0.75 4.30 -15.37
CA VAL A 118 0.19 3.54 -14.26
C VAL A 118 -1.22 4.01 -13.95
N ALA A 119 -2.18 3.12 -14.14
CA ALA A 119 -3.53 3.28 -13.63
C ALA A 119 -3.67 2.58 -12.27
N MET A 120 -4.21 3.28 -11.28
CA MET A 120 -4.47 2.67 -9.96
C MET A 120 -5.38 1.45 -10.07
N THR A 121 -6.38 1.49 -10.95
CA THR A 121 -7.26 0.34 -11.25
C THR A 121 -6.48 -0.89 -11.72
N ASP A 122 -5.52 -0.71 -12.61
CA ASP A 122 -4.72 -1.81 -13.16
C ASP A 122 -3.78 -2.37 -12.11
N GLY A 123 -3.16 -1.48 -11.31
CA GLY A 123 -2.30 -1.86 -10.20
C GLY A 123 -3.04 -2.68 -9.14
N VAL A 124 -4.24 -2.24 -8.72
CA VAL A 124 -5.08 -2.99 -7.77
C VAL A 124 -5.50 -4.34 -8.34
N ALA A 125 -5.94 -4.39 -9.60
CA ALA A 125 -6.31 -5.65 -10.25
C ALA A 125 -5.11 -6.60 -10.36
N SER A 126 -3.92 -6.09 -10.66
CA SER A 126 -2.67 -6.86 -10.72
C SER A 126 -2.30 -7.47 -9.36
N ILE A 127 -2.36 -6.67 -8.29
CA ILE A 127 -2.12 -7.13 -6.92
C ILE A 127 -3.12 -8.22 -6.52
N ALA A 128 -4.38 -8.08 -6.92
CA ALA A 128 -5.44 -9.03 -6.65
C ALA A 128 -5.47 -10.25 -7.58
N SER A 129 -4.52 -10.41 -8.49
CA SER A 129 -4.54 -11.46 -9.55
C SER A 129 -4.73 -12.88 -9.00
N THR A 130 -4.14 -13.20 -7.84
CA THR A 130 -4.33 -14.50 -7.17
C THR A 130 -5.79 -14.75 -6.81
N PHE A 131 -6.52 -13.73 -6.35
CA PHE A 131 -7.93 -13.87 -5.99
C PHE A 131 -8.83 -14.08 -7.21
N PHE A 132 -8.51 -13.48 -8.35
CA PHE A 132 -9.18 -13.79 -9.61
C PHE A 132 -8.98 -15.26 -10.00
N GLY A 133 -7.76 -15.79 -9.85
CA GLY A 133 -7.46 -17.20 -10.07
C GLY A 133 -8.24 -18.12 -9.11
N MET A 134 -8.31 -17.77 -7.84
CA MET A 134 -9.08 -18.50 -6.82
C MET A 134 -10.59 -18.47 -7.12
N ALA A 135 -11.13 -17.34 -7.57
CA ALA A 135 -12.53 -17.24 -7.97
C ALA A 135 -12.82 -18.09 -9.22
N ALA A 136 -11.97 -18.05 -10.23
CA ALA A 136 -12.11 -18.85 -11.43
C ALA A 136 -12.05 -20.37 -11.19
N SER A 137 -11.28 -20.80 -10.18
CA SER A 137 -11.20 -22.21 -9.76
C SER A 137 -12.34 -22.66 -8.82
N GLY A 138 -13.21 -21.72 -8.37
CA GLY A 138 -14.25 -21.99 -7.38
C GLY A 138 -13.73 -22.11 -5.94
N PHE A 139 -12.44 -21.89 -5.69
CA PHE A 139 -11.87 -21.89 -4.33
C PHE A 139 -12.36 -20.67 -3.52
N HIS A 140 -12.42 -19.49 -4.14
CA HIS A 140 -13.04 -18.30 -3.59
C HIS A 140 -14.50 -18.21 -4.02
N ARG A 141 -15.42 -18.25 -3.06
CA ARG A 141 -16.87 -18.15 -3.28
C ARG A 141 -17.27 -16.68 -3.38
N PRO A 142 -18.33 -16.34 -4.15
CA PRO A 142 -18.77 -14.94 -4.29
C PRO A 142 -19.25 -14.28 -2.99
N GLU A 143 -19.73 -15.05 -2.01
CA GLU A 143 -20.21 -14.55 -0.74
C GLU A 143 -19.02 -14.16 0.15
N ARG A 144 -18.86 -12.85 0.42
CA ARG A 144 -17.80 -12.35 1.31
C ARG A 144 -17.99 -12.84 2.75
N GLY A 145 -16.88 -12.92 3.49
CA GLY A 145 -16.88 -13.42 4.88
C GLY A 145 -17.18 -14.91 5.00
N THR A 146 -17.01 -15.68 3.92
CA THR A 146 -17.19 -17.14 3.90
C THR A 146 -15.98 -17.89 3.34
N ASN A 147 -14.93 -17.17 2.97
CA ASN A 147 -13.72 -17.72 2.36
C ASN A 147 -12.54 -17.80 3.34
N LEU A 148 -11.42 -18.34 2.86
CA LEU A 148 -10.24 -18.52 3.69
C LEU A 148 -9.65 -17.18 4.13
N PHE A 149 -9.48 -16.23 3.20
CA PHE A 149 -8.72 -15.00 3.43
C PHE A 149 -9.57 -13.75 3.72
N ASP A 150 -10.88 -13.88 3.75
CA ASP A 150 -11.82 -12.76 4.00
C ASP A 150 -12.40 -12.76 5.42
N GLY A 151 -11.81 -13.54 6.32
CA GLY A 151 -12.29 -13.71 7.68
C GLY A 151 -13.39 -14.79 7.82
N GLY A 152 -13.74 -15.51 6.77
CA GLY A 152 -14.70 -16.62 6.81
C GLY A 152 -14.17 -17.83 7.57
N ALA A 153 -12.89 -18.20 7.37
CA ALA A 153 -12.27 -19.30 8.08
C ALA A 153 -11.98 -18.94 9.55
N PRO A 154 -12.36 -19.79 10.52
CA PRO A 154 -12.12 -19.52 11.94
C PRO A 154 -10.65 -19.41 12.31
N PHE A 155 -9.77 -20.04 11.56
CA PHE A 155 -8.32 -20.01 11.72
C PHE A 155 -7.65 -18.94 10.82
N TYR A 156 -8.43 -18.03 10.23
CA TYR A 156 -7.95 -16.84 9.54
C TYR A 156 -8.95 -15.70 9.76
N ALA A 157 -8.97 -15.15 10.97
CA ALA A 157 -9.99 -14.20 11.38
C ALA A 157 -9.52 -13.27 12.51
N ILE A 158 -10.31 -12.24 12.75
CA ILE A 158 -10.12 -11.33 13.88
C ILE A 158 -11.13 -11.69 14.97
N TYR A 159 -10.64 -11.76 16.22
CA TYR A 159 -11.45 -12.11 17.40
C TYR A 159 -11.38 -11.02 18.44
N GLU A 160 -12.53 -10.76 19.06
CA GLU A 160 -12.65 -9.87 20.20
C GLU A 160 -12.23 -10.57 21.49
N CYS A 161 -11.48 -9.85 22.33
CA CYS A 161 -11.00 -10.30 23.64
C CYS A 161 -11.86 -9.73 24.77
N ALA A 162 -11.60 -10.14 26.01
CA ALA A 162 -12.36 -9.72 27.18
C ALA A 162 -12.42 -8.21 27.41
N ASP A 163 -11.43 -7.47 26.94
CA ASP A 163 -11.29 -6.01 27.04
C ASP A 163 -11.86 -5.23 25.86
N GLY A 164 -12.55 -5.90 24.91
CA GLY A 164 -13.10 -5.29 23.69
C GLY A 164 -12.03 -4.96 22.63
N LYS A 165 -10.77 -5.33 22.85
CA LYS A 165 -9.70 -5.26 21.84
C LYS A 165 -9.64 -6.56 21.05
N TYR A 166 -8.80 -6.60 20.01
CA TYR A 166 -8.85 -7.66 19.02
C TYR A 166 -7.50 -8.37 18.83
N LEU A 167 -7.57 -9.66 18.49
CA LEU A 167 -6.45 -10.47 18.00
C LEU A 167 -6.68 -10.86 16.55
N SER A 168 -5.63 -10.84 15.75
CA SER A 168 -5.58 -11.51 14.46
C SER A 168 -5.10 -12.93 14.64
N VAL A 169 -5.83 -13.91 14.12
CA VAL A 169 -5.55 -15.34 14.19
C VAL A 169 -5.42 -15.87 12.77
N ALA A 170 -4.26 -16.42 12.41
CA ALA A 170 -3.95 -16.83 11.04
C ALA A 170 -3.16 -18.16 10.88
N PRO A 171 -3.31 -19.19 11.75
CA PRO A 171 -2.63 -20.46 11.62
C PRO A 171 -3.27 -21.36 10.52
N ILE A 172 -2.86 -21.13 9.27
CA ILE A 172 -3.40 -21.87 8.11
C ILE A 172 -2.86 -23.30 8.09
N GLU A 173 -1.56 -23.46 8.30
CA GLU A 173 -0.89 -24.76 8.25
C GLU A 173 -1.23 -25.60 9.49
N GLY A 174 -1.44 -26.91 9.29
CA GLY A 174 -1.92 -27.80 10.33
C GLY A 174 -1.03 -27.85 11.59
N HIS A 175 0.28 -27.68 11.47
CA HIS A 175 1.18 -27.67 12.62
C HIS A 175 1.11 -26.38 13.44
N PHE A 176 0.92 -25.22 12.81
CA PHE A 176 0.66 -23.96 13.50
C PHE A 176 -0.73 -23.96 14.15
N TYR A 177 -1.72 -24.52 13.44
CA TYR A 177 -3.07 -24.68 13.97
C TYR A 177 -3.12 -25.60 15.21
N ALA A 178 -2.39 -26.73 15.20
CA ALA A 178 -2.30 -27.61 16.35
C ALA A 178 -1.71 -26.88 17.58
N ARG A 179 -0.62 -26.15 17.40
CA ARG A 179 -0.02 -25.32 18.47
C ARG A 179 -0.97 -24.23 18.98
N PHE A 180 -1.69 -23.56 18.07
CA PHE A 180 -2.71 -22.59 18.45
C PHE A 180 -3.78 -23.22 19.35
N LEU A 181 -4.30 -24.40 19.00
CA LEU A 181 -5.26 -25.12 19.82
C LEU A 181 -4.68 -25.56 21.18
N GLU A 182 -3.42 -25.96 21.24
CA GLU A 182 -2.73 -26.28 22.49
C GLU A 182 -2.71 -25.07 23.44
N HIS A 183 -2.34 -23.90 22.95
CA HIS A 183 -2.31 -22.66 23.75
C HIS A 183 -3.70 -22.18 24.18
N LEU A 184 -4.74 -22.53 23.42
CA LEU A 184 -6.12 -22.29 23.80
C LEU A 184 -6.68 -23.32 24.80
N GLY A 185 -5.93 -24.40 25.08
CA GLY A 185 -6.44 -25.54 25.86
C GLY A 185 -7.52 -26.35 25.14
N LEU A 186 -7.49 -26.35 23.82
CA LEU A 186 -8.48 -27.02 22.95
C LEU A 186 -7.88 -28.24 22.21
N ALA A 187 -6.65 -28.64 22.47
CA ALA A 187 -5.98 -29.73 21.74
C ALA A 187 -6.73 -31.06 21.81
N ASP A 188 -7.31 -31.39 22.97
CA ASP A 188 -8.06 -32.61 23.21
C ASP A 188 -9.58 -32.43 23.08
N ALA A 189 -10.05 -31.28 22.65
CA ALA A 189 -11.48 -31.00 22.50
C ALA A 189 -12.03 -31.65 21.22
N ASP A 190 -13.27 -32.11 21.28
CA ASP A 190 -14.00 -32.56 20.10
C ASP A 190 -14.37 -31.35 19.23
N LEU A 191 -13.52 -31.05 18.25
CA LEU A 191 -13.66 -29.90 17.35
C LEU A 191 -13.92 -30.35 15.91
N PRO A 192 -14.63 -29.53 15.13
CA PRO A 192 -14.69 -29.72 13.68
C PRO A 192 -13.31 -29.75 13.05
N ALA A 193 -13.14 -30.51 11.96
CA ALA A 193 -11.92 -30.46 11.18
C ALA A 193 -11.65 -29.05 10.66
N GLN A 194 -10.38 -28.63 10.66
CA GLN A 194 -9.96 -27.26 10.31
C GLN A 194 -10.60 -26.75 9.01
N TYR A 195 -10.64 -27.58 7.96
CA TYR A 195 -11.13 -27.21 6.63
C TYR A 195 -12.58 -27.65 6.34
N ASP A 196 -13.33 -28.13 7.36
CA ASP A 196 -14.76 -28.41 7.24
C ASP A 196 -15.55 -27.10 7.25
N ARG A 197 -15.74 -26.51 6.06
CA ARG A 197 -16.39 -25.22 5.88
C ARG A 197 -17.82 -25.19 6.42
N GLU A 198 -18.53 -26.28 6.38
CA GLU A 198 -19.92 -26.35 6.85
C GLU A 198 -20.02 -26.19 8.38
N ARG A 199 -18.96 -26.60 9.08
CA ARG A 199 -18.84 -26.49 10.53
C ARG A 199 -17.97 -25.31 11.01
N TRP A 200 -17.52 -24.42 10.13
CA TRP A 200 -16.76 -23.23 10.52
C TRP A 200 -17.51 -22.33 11.53
N PRO A 201 -18.84 -22.13 11.47
CA PRO A 201 -19.54 -21.35 12.51
C PRO A 201 -19.36 -21.94 13.91
N GLU A 202 -19.46 -23.25 14.08
CA GLU A 202 -19.25 -23.94 15.36
C GLU A 202 -17.81 -23.79 15.86
N LEU A 203 -16.83 -24.01 14.97
CA LEU A 203 -15.41 -23.85 15.29
C LEU A 203 -15.08 -22.40 15.70
N ARG A 204 -15.65 -21.44 15.01
CA ARG A 204 -15.52 -20.02 15.32
C ARG A 204 -16.04 -19.69 16.72
N GLU A 205 -17.22 -20.18 17.07
CA GLU A 205 -17.80 -19.97 18.39
C GLU A 205 -16.93 -20.57 19.51
N ARG A 206 -16.38 -21.76 19.30
CA ARG A 206 -15.47 -22.40 20.25
C ARG A 206 -14.20 -21.59 20.46
N ILE A 207 -13.54 -21.12 19.39
CA ILE A 207 -12.35 -20.28 19.48
C ILE A 207 -12.69 -18.93 20.14
N ALA A 208 -13.75 -18.26 19.69
CA ALA A 208 -14.18 -16.97 20.22
C ALA A 208 -14.48 -17.05 21.72
N SER A 209 -15.15 -18.10 22.18
CA SER A 209 -15.48 -18.29 23.61
C SER A 209 -14.23 -18.39 24.49
N VAL A 210 -13.17 -18.97 24.00
CA VAL A 210 -11.89 -19.05 24.74
C VAL A 210 -11.16 -17.70 24.69
N LEU A 211 -11.06 -17.07 23.52
CA LEU A 211 -10.36 -15.80 23.38
C LEU A 211 -11.02 -14.66 24.17
N ALA A 212 -12.35 -14.72 24.36
CA ALA A 212 -13.09 -13.78 25.20
C ALA A 212 -12.80 -13.91 26.72
N THR A 213 -12.01 -14.90 27.17
CA THR A 213 -11.72 -15.11 28.60
C THR A 213 -10.58 -14.28 29.15
N ARG A 214 -9.74 -13.69 28.28
CA ARG A 214 -8.58 -12.86 28.68
C ARG A 214 -8.56 -11.60 27.82
N THR A 215 -7.82 -10.60 28.29
CA THR A 215 -7.53 -9.38 27.52
C THR A 215 -6.66 -9.68 26.31
N ARG A 216 -6.68 -8.77 25.31
CA ARG A 216 -5.80 -8.85 24.15
C ARG A 216 -4.33 -8.98 24.52
N ASP A 217 -3.88 -8.17 25.48
CA ASP A 217 -2.46 -8.11 25.85
C ASP A 217 -2.03 -9.36 26.63
N GLU A 218 -2.91 -9.94 27.46
CA GLU A 218 -2.65 -11.25 28.08
C GLU A 218 -2.51 -12.36 27.06
N TRP A 219 -3.37 -12.38 26.03
CA TRP A 219 -3.24 -13.34 24.93
C TRP A 219 -2.00 -13.07 24.07
N ALA A 220 -1.70 -11.80 23.77
CA ALA A 220 -0.51 -11.43 23.02
C ALA A 220 0.76 -11.97 23.71
N ALA A 221 0.86 -11.83 25.03
CA ALA A 221 1.97 -12.38 25.81
C ALA A 221 2.07 -13.93 25.75
N VAL A 222 0.94 -14.63 25.62
CA VAL A 222 0.92 -16.10 25.43
C VAL A 222 1.48 -16.50 24.07
N PHE A 223 1.19 -15.71 23.03
CA PHE A 223 1.51 -16.06 21.64
C PHE A 223 2.80 -15.44 21.12
N GLU A 224 3.36 -14.41 21.74
CA GLU A 224 4.42 -13.54 21.20
C GLU A 224 5.65 -14.30 20.69
N THR A 225 6.07 -15.37 21.32
CA THR A 225 7.26 -16.13 20.89
C THR A 225 6.93 -17.53 20.40
N THR A 226 5.68 -17.76 20.03
CA THR A 226 5.19 -19.07 19.58
C THR A 226 4.92 -19.08 18.08
N ASP A 227 5.04 -20.26 17.46
CA ASP A 227 4.67 -20.43 16.04
C ASP A 227 3.16 -20.68 15.90
N CYS A 228 2.33 -19.75 16.37
CA CYS A 228 0.87 -19.85 16.35
C CYS A 228 0.18 -18.91 15.36
N CYS A 229 0.94 -18.07 14.66
CA CYS A 229 0.42 -17.07 13.71
C CYS A 229 -0.68 -16.20 14.33
N VAL A 230 -0.48 -15.72 15.55
CA VAL A 230 -1.39 -14.83 16.29
C VAL A 230 -0.67 -13.53 16.63
N ALA A 231 -1.35 -12.41 16.43
CA ALA A 231 -0.82 -11.09 16.77
C ALA A 231 -1.92 -10.16 17.29
N PRO A 232 -1.59 -9.19 18.17
CA PRO A 232 -2.54 -8.19 18.60
C PRO A 232 -2.88 -7.23 17.45
N VAL A 233 -4.16 -6.85 17.32
CA VAL A 233 -4.57 -5.73 16.48
C VAL A 233 -4.32 -4.46 17.25
N LEU A 234 -3.41 -3.62 16.76
CA LEU A 234 -2.93 -2.42 17.44
C LEU A 234 -3.54 -1.16 16.84
N THR A 235 -3.74 -0.14 17.66
CA THR A 235 -3.95 1.23 17.19
C THR A 235 -2.62 1.80 16.63
N PHE A 236 -2.67 2.95 15.93
CA PHE A 236 -1.45 3.61 15.46
C PHE A 236 -0.50 3.99 16.62
N ASP A 237 -1.05 4.43 17.75
CA ASP A 237 -0.23 4.80 18.92
C ASP A 237 0.40 3.56 19.58
N GLU A 238 -0.35 2.47 19.72
CA GLU A 238 0.18 1.20 20.22
C GLU A 238 1.26 0.62 19.28
N ALA A 239 1.09 0.74 17.96
CA ALA A 239 2.05 0.24 16.98
C ALA A 239 3.42 0.92 17.11
N ARG A 240 3.47 2.23 17.42
CA ARG A 240 4.71 2.98 17.58
C ARG A 240 5.59 2.47 18.73
N VAL A 241 4.97 1.98 19.80
CA VAL A 241 5.67 1.50 21.00
C VAL A 241 5.69 -0.02 21.10
N TYR A 242 5.20 -0.73 20.10
CA TYR A 242 5.22 -2.19 20.10
C TYR A 242 6.65 -2.74 19.97
N GLY A 243 7.01 -3.69 20.83
CA GLY A 243 8.39 -4.18 20.98
C GLY A 243 9.07 -4.54 19.66
N HIS A 244 8.41 -5.29 18.78
CA HIS A 244 8.98 -5.65 17.48
C HIS A 244 9.30 -4.43 16.60
N HIS A 245 8.48 -3.37 16.62
CA HIS A 245 8.76 -2.14 15.88
C HIS A 245 9.90 -1.35 16.48
N LEU A 246 10.02 -1.33 17.82
CA LEU A 246 11.17 -0.72 18.52
C LEU A 246 12.46 -1.46 18.17
N ASP A 247 12.50 -2.78 18.26
CA ASP A 247 13.65 -3.61 17.91
C ASP A 247 14.11 -3.40 16.46
N ARG A 248 13.16 -3.20 15.55
CA ARG A 248 13.45 -2.93 14.14
C ARG A 248 13.75 -1.47 13.84
N GLY A 249 13.52 -0.54 14.76
CA GLY A 249 13.56 0.89 14.46
C GLY A 249 12.64 1.25 13.29
N THR A 250 11.38 0.79 13.34
CA THR A 250 10.42 1.03 12.26
C THR A 250 9.96 2.49 12.26
N PHE A 251 9.79 3.08 13.42
CA PHE A 251 9.45 4.49 13.63
C PHE A 251 10.70 5.22 14.08
N VAL A 252 11.01 6.35 13.46
CA VAL A 252 12.15 7.21 13.82
C VAL A 252 11.73 8.18 14.91
N ASP A 253 10.52 8.74 14.77
CA ASP A 253 9.84 9.57 15.75
C ASP A 253 8.30 9.39 15.64
N ASP A 254 7.54 10.30 16.24
CA ASP A 254 6.08 10.23 16.26
C ASP A 254 5.43 10.37 14.89
N THR A 255 6.14 10.87 13.89
CA THR A 255 5.62 11.20 12.55
C THR A 255 6.37 10.53 11.42
N GLU A 256 7.62 10.12 11.63
CA GLU A 256 8.49 9.60 10.60
C GLU A 256 8.75 8.09 10.73
N LEU A 257 8.74 7.44 9.59
CA LEU A 257 9.08 6.02 9.44
C LEU A 257 10.49 5.87 8.89
N ALA A 258 11.18 4.81 9.30
CA ALA A 258 12.46 4.47 8.69
C ALA A 258 12.31 4.20 7.18
N VAL A 259 13.33 4.57 6.42
CA VAL A 259 13.33 4.34 4.97
C VAL A 259 13.32 2.84 4.66
N ILE A 260 12.42 2.44 3.76
CA ILE A 260 12.30 1.08 3.25
C ILE A 260 12.36 1.05 1.71
N PRO A 261 12.86 -0.04 1.10
CA PRO A 261 13.50 -1.21 1.73
C PRO A 261 14.85 -0.86 2.36
N ARG A 262 15.28 -1.63 3.37
CA ARG A 262 16.58 -1.47 4.01
C ARG A 262 17.66 -2.10 3.15
N LEU A 263 18.41 -1.31 2.44
CA LEU A 263 19.51 -1.78 1.59
C LEU A 263 20.78 -1.95 2.44
N SER A 264 21.43 -3.10 2.35
CA SER A 264 22.56 -3.45 3.21
C SER A 264 23.83 -2.63 2.94
N ARG A 265 24.02 -2.13 1.72
CA ARG A 265 25.22 -1.40 1.28
C ARG A 265 24.96 0.10 1.07
N THR A 266 23.77 0.45 0.64
CA THR A 266 23.35 1.83 0.34
C THR A 266 22.01 2.11 1.05
N PRO A 267 22.00 2.12 2.40
CA PRO A 267 20.77 2.40 3.14
C PRO A 267 20.23 3.77 2.76
N GLY A 268 18.91 3.89 2.69
CA GLY A 268 18.27 5.19 2.58
C GLY A 268 18.38 5.94 3.90
N GLU A 269 18.58 7.26 3.81
CA GLU A 269 18.66 8.14 4.97
C GLU A 269 17.54 9.19 4.91
N LEU A 270 16.98 9.52 6.06
CA LEU A 270 16.09 10.66 6.19
C LEU A 270 16.94 11.93 6.27
N THR A 271 16.67 12.90 5.41
CA THR A 271 17.42 14.16 5.40
C THR A 271 17.02 15.10 6.54
N GLY A 272 16.01 14.73 7.34
CA GLY A 272 15.59 15.43 8.56
C GLY A 272 14.93 16.79 8.35
N ARG A 273 14.52 17.12 7.12
CA ARG A 273 13.85 18.39 6.83
C ARG A 273 12.55 18.18 6.07
N SER A 274 11.45 18.34 6.77
CA SER A 274 10.19 18.71 6.10
C SER A 274 10.23 20.19 5.77
N PRO A 275 9.85 20.61 4.54
CA PRO A 275 9.77 22.03 4.21
C PRO A 275 8.78 22.73 5.15
N SER A 276 9.16 23.88 5.68
CA SER A 276 8.33 24.63 6.64
C SER A 276 7.09 25.26 6.01
N TRP A 277 7.10 25.47 4.69
CA TRP A 277 6.00 26.01 3.90
C TRP A 277 6.22 25.72 2.41
N ALA A 278 5.16 25.84 1.61
CA ALA A 278 5.24 25.63 0.15
C ALA A 278 6.18 26.67 -0.48
N GLY A 279 7.20 26.21 -1.23
CA GLY A 279 8.20 27.07 -1.85
C GLY A 279 9.42 27.39 -0.99
N ALA A 280 9.54 26.83 0.22
CA ALA A 280 10.69 27.09 1.12
C ALA A 280 12.05 26.86 0.47
N ASP A 281 12.16 25.86 -0.43
CA ASP A 281 13.41 25.46 -1.05
C ASP A 281 13.53 25.97 -2.52
N THR A 282 12.61 26.81 -2.99
CA THR A 282 12.55 27.24 -4.40
C THR A 282 13.86 27.86 -4.89
N ASP A 283 14.43 28.78 -4.13
CA ASP A 283 15.67 29.47 -4.54
C ASP A 283 16.85 28.48 -4.58
N GLU A 284 16.99 27.63 -3.56
CA GLU A 284 18.05 26.62 -3.48
C GLU A 284 17.99 25.67 -4.67
N VAL A 285 16.79 25.14 -4.98
CA VAL A 285 16.57 24.23 -6.11
C VAL A 285 16.88 24.89 -7.46
N LEU A 286 16.42 26.13 -7.67
CA LEU A 286 16.67 26.83 -8.93
C LEU A 286 18.13 27.23 -9.09
N LEU A 287 18.81 27.68 -8.04
CA LEU A 287 20.25 27.95 -8.07
C LEU A 287 21.06 26.69 -8.36
N ALA A 288 20.74 25.55 -7.71
CA ALA A 288 21.38 24.26 -7.98
C ALA A 288 21.19 23.79 -9.43
N ALA A 289 20.03 24.10 -10.02
CA ALA A 289 19.72 23.81 -11.42
C ALA A 289 20.22 24.91 -12.40
N GLY A 290 21.08 25.79 -11.94
CA GLY A 290 21.84 26.76 -12.77
C GLY A 290 21.10 28.03 -13.14
N TRP A 291 20.01 28.40 -12.42
CA TRP A 291 19.45 29.75 -12.54
C TRP A 291 20.31 30.76 -11.80
N SER A 292 20.46 31.96 -12.35
CA SER A 292 21.04 33.10 -11.64
C SER A 292 20.05 33.73 -10.67
N THR A 293 20.54 34.45 -9.69
CA THR A 293 19.72 35.23 -8.76
C THR A 293 18.77 36.21 -9.47
N ASP A 294 19.27 36.81 -10.55
CA ASP A 294 18.48 37.80 -11.35
C ASP A 294 17.35 37.09 -12.12
N GLU A 295 17.60 35.90 -12.68
CA GLU A 295 16.57 35.07 -13.33
C GLU A 295 15.49 34.64 -12.33
N ILE A 296 15.87 34.25 -11.12
CA ILE A 296 14.95 33.85 -10.05
C ILE A 296 14.08 35.05 -9.63
N ALA A 297 14.70 36.24 -9.47
CA ALA A 297 13.97 37.46 -9.17
C ALA A 297 12.97 37.84 -10.27
N SER A 298 13.32 37.63 -11.54
CA SER A 298 12.41 37.85 -12.67
C SER A 298 11.24 36.87 -12.64
N LEU A 299 11.51 35.57 -12.42
CA LEU A 299 10.45 34.55 -12.31
C LEU A 299 9.46 34.89 -11.19
N ARG A 300 9.94 35.43 -10.08
CA ARG A 300 9.11 35.88 -8.95
C ARG A 300 8.30 37.09 -9.29
N ALA A 301 8.90 38.09 -9.95
CA ALA A 301 8.20 39.32 -10.41
C ALA A 301 7.11 38.98 -11.44
N ASP A 302 7.33 38.00 -12.28
CA ASP A 302 6.37 37.49 -13.28
C ASP A 302 5.29 36.57 -12.69
N GLY A 303 5.33 36.26 -11.39
CA GLY A 303 4.38 35.37 -10.72
C GLY A 303 4.47 33.93 -11.15
N VAL A 304 5.64 33.46 -11.65
CA VAL A 304 5.90 32.08 -12.04
C VAL A 304 6.24 31.21 -10.83
N ILE A 305 6.84 31.84 -9.82
CA ILE A 305 7.17 31.24 -8.52
C ILE A 305 6.70 32.15 -7.39
N ASP A 306 6.23 31.54 -6.30
CA ASP A 306 5.87 32.21 -5.04
C ASP A 306 7.08 32.22 -4.07
N GLY A 307 7.03 33.11 -3.07
CA GLY A 307 7.99 33.12 -1.96
C GLY A 307 8.56 34.43 -1.60
#